data_3705859fcbd09296ad427443c6cf713e
#
_entry.id   3705859fcbd09296ad427443c6cf713e
#
_cell.length_a   1.000
_cell.length_b   1.000
_cell.length_c   1.000
_cell.angle_alpha   90.00
_cell.angle_beta   90.00
_cell.angle_gamma   90.00
#
_symmetry.space_group_name_H-M   'P 1'
#
loop_
_entity.id
_entity.type
_entity.pdbx_description
1 polymer ?
#
loop_
_entity_poly.entity_id
_entity_poly.type
_entity_poly.pdbx_seq_one_letter_code
_entity_poly.pdbx_strand_id
1 'polypeptide(L)'
;MVEKAHSPSSLVKAVRSQDGTAIAFDRIGHGSPLILVDGALCYRAIGPSTPLAKLLAPHFTVFTYDRRGRGDSGDTTPYAVEREVEDLEAVLNEAGGAAFVWGISSGAALALEATNRLADIKKLALYEPPFIVDESRSSTEDDWARIREAVAAGRRGDAVRLFLKSVGVPAFFATLLRLMPMWSKLKAIAHTLPYDGAIVQANQRGKPLPVDRWTSVTVPTLVMVGEKSPMWLHRSMRSLASTLPNAQLRTLARQTHNVSGKALAPVLHAFFGVVAAPFA
;
A
#
# COMPACT_ATOMS: atom_id res chain seq x y z
N MET A 1 38.86 17.90 -25.03
CA MET A 1 37.39 17.71 -24.96
C MET A 1 37.17 16.27 -24.53
N VAL A 2 36.78 16.07 -23.27
CA VAL A 2 36.46 14.73 -22.75
C VAL A 2 34.94 14.58 -22.85
N GLU A 3 34.51 13.72 -23.77
CA GLU A 3 33.13 13.38 -24.01
C GLU A 3 32.60 12.63 -22.78
N LYS A 4 31.68 13.25 -22.04
CA LYS A 4 30.96 12.59 -20.94
C LYS A 4 30.07 11.51 -21.55
N ALA A 5 30.49 10.25 -21.40
CA ALA A 5 29.67 9.09 -21.71
C ALA A 5 28.36 9.20 -20.89
N HIS A 6 27.24 9.39 -21.58
CA HIS A 6 25.90 9.22 -21.02
C HIS A 6 25.74 7.74 -20.69
N SER A 7 25.63 7.42 -19.39
CA SER A 7 25.15 6.10 -18.98
C SER A 7 23.79 5.84 -19.62
N PRO A 8 23.56 4.68 -20.22
CA PRO A 8 22.25 4.37 -20.77
C PRO A 8 21.23 4.38 -19.63
N SER A 9 20.15 5.17 -19.78
CA SER A 9 19.01 5.14 -18.88
C SER A 9 18.53 3.68 -18.83
N SER A 10 18.57 3.05 -17.67
CA SER A 10 18.00 1.72 -17.48
C SER A 10 16.52 1.82 -17.87
N LEU A 11 16.13 1.07 -18.92
CA LEU A 11 14.73 1.00 -19.33
C LEU A 11 13.90 0.61 -18.11
N VAL A 12 12.93 1.45 -17.74
CA VAL A 12 11.99 1.18 -16.67
C VAL A 12 11.19 -0.08 -17.06
N LYS A 13 11.23 -1.11 -16.21
CA LYS A 13 10.40 -2.30 -16.41
C LYS A 13 8.96 -1.94 -16.12
N ALA A 14 8.04 -2.34 -17.00
CA ALA A 14 6.62 -2.12 -16.80
C ALA A 14 5.81 -3.29 -17.37
N VAL A 15 4.70 -3.58 -16.71
CA VAL A 15 3.64 -4.47 -17.20
C VAL A 15 2.45 -3.64 -17.70
N ARG A 16 1.57 -4.26 -18.48
CA ARG A 16 0.32 -3.65 -18.93
C ARG A 16 -0.83 -4.13 -18.08
N SER A 17 -1.55 -3.21 -17.45
CA SER A 17 -2.83 -3.45 -16.82
C SER A 17 -3.91 -3.75 -17.89
N GLN A 18 -5.05 -4.27 -17.47
CA GLN A 18 -6.13 -4.67 -18.37
C GLN A 18 -6.65 -3.49 -19.22
N ASP A 19 -6.65 -2.27 -18.68
CA ASP A 19 -7.02 -1.04 -19.40
C ASP A 19 -5.89 -0.45 -20.27
N GLY A 20 -4.74 -1.15 -20.37
CA GLY A 20 -3.57 -0.72 -21.12
C GLY A 20 -2.62 0.19 -20.34
N THR A 21 -2.94 0.60 -19.10
CA THR A 21 -2.07 1.41 -18.26
C THR A 21 -0.73 0.69 -18.03
N ALA A 22 0.39 1.39 -18.25
CA ALA A 22 1.72 0.86 -17.96
C ALA A 22 1.99 0.96 -16.45
N ILE A 23 2.31 -0.14 -15.80
CA ILE A 23 2.60 -0.22 -14.37
C ILE A 23 4.08 -0.56 -14.20
N ALA A 24 4.83 0.44 -13.74
CA ALA A 24 6.28 0.33 -13.53
C ALA A 24 6.59 -0.47 -12.26
N PHE A 25 7.56 -1.36 -12.35
CA PHE A 25 7.96 -2.21 -11.24
C PHE A 25 9.47 -2.45 -11.20
N ASP A 26 9.96 -2.84 -10.02
CA ASP A 26 11.30 -3.39 -9.80
C ASP A 26 11.17 -4.82 -9.27
N ARG A 27 12.14 -5.66 -9.63
CA ARG A 27 12.26 -7.04 -9.16
C ARG A 27 13.66 -7.28 -8.62
N ILE A 28 13.77 -7.77 -7.40
CA ILE A 28 15.04 -8.11 -6.76
C ILE A 28 14.93 -9.42 -5.98
N GLY A 29 16.07 -10.07 -5.77
CA GLY A 29 16.16 -11.31 -4.98
C GLY A 29 15.82 -12.57 -5.73
N HIS A 30 15.59 -13.65 -4.99
CA HIS A 30 15.29 -15.00 -5.48
C HIS A 30 14.38 -15.73 -4.49
N GLY A 31 13.72 -16.79 -4.93
CA GLY A 31 12.75 -17.57 -4.14
C GLY A 31 11.31 -17.25 -4.48
N SER A 32 10.38 -17.59 -3.60
CA SER A 32 8.94 -17.39 -3.83
C SER A 32 8.61 -15.93 -4.12
N PRO A 33 7.70 -15.64 -5.06
CA PRO A 33 7.29 -14.28 -5.39
C PRO A 33 6.58 -13.60 -4.23
N LEU A 34 6.96 -12.35 -3.94
CA LEU A 34 6.35 -11.48 -2.94
C LEU A 34 6.16 -10.08 -3.51
N ILE A 35 4.92 -9.60 -3.55
CA ILE A 35 4.57 -8.27 -4.04
C ILE A 35 4.33 -7.34 -2.86
N LEU A 36 4.94 -6.15 -2.89
CA LEU A 36 4.80 -5.13 -1.86
C LEU A 36 3.93 -3.97 -2.38
N VAL A 37 2.87 -3.63 -1.63
CA VAL A 37 1.87 -2.63 -1.99
C VAL A 37 1.97 -1.43 -1.05
N ASP A 38 2.48 -0.31 -1.55
CA ASP A 38 2.66 0.92 -0.78
C ASP A 38 1.35 1.69 -0.56
N GLY A 39 1.31 2.47 0.52
CA GLY A 39 0.19 3.34 0.88
C GLY A 39 0.14 4.67 0.12
N ALA A 40 -0.68 5.60 0.62
CA ALA A 40 -0.86 6.93 0.06
C ALA A 40 0.45 7.74 0.02
N LEU A 41 0.61 8.56 -1.01
CA LEU A 41 1.79 9.40 -1.26
C LEU A 41 3.11 8.63 -1.33
N CYS A 42 3.06 7.32 -1.56
CA CYS A 42 4.24 6.47 -1.74
C CYS A 42 4.33 5.92 -3.16
N TYR A 43 5.56 5.73 -3.62
CA TYR A 43 5.94 5.02 -4.83
C TYR A 43 7.38 4.51 -4.66
N ARG A 44 7.93 3.73 -5.60
CA ARG A 44 9.24 3.06 -5.48
C ARG A 44 10.38 3.97 -4.99
N ALA A 45 10.40 5.25 -5.42
CA ALA A 45 11.42 6.21 -4.96
C ALA A 45 11.11 6.87 -3.61
N ILE A 46 9.87 6.76 -3.10
CA ILE A 46 9.43 7.31 -1.82
C ILE A 46 8.44 6.34 -1.18
N GLY A 47 8.90 5.47 -0.33
CA GLY A 47 8.02 4.53 0.35
C GLY A 47 8.79 3.50 1.14
N PRO A 48 8.12 2.76 2.00
CA PRO A 48 8.73 1.70 2.80
C PRO A 48 9.05 0.43 1.98
N SER A 49 8.41 0.21 0.83
CA SER A 49 8.56 -1.05 0.08
C SER A 49 9.96 -1.27 -0.47
N THR A 50 10.59 -0.27 -1.10
CA THR A 50 11.93 -0.43 -1.69
C THR A 50 13.02 -0.76 -0.65
N PRO A 51 13.13 -0.08 0.50
CA PRO A 51 14.06 -0.50 1.55
C PRO A 51 13.69 -1.84 2.18
N LEU A 52 12.41 -2.17 2.33
CA LEU A 52 11.95 -3.47 2.83
C LEU A 52 12.29 -4.60 1.86
N ALA A 53 12.13 -4.39 0.56
CA ALA A 53 12.46 -5.35 -0.47
C ALA A 53 13.92 -5.83 -0.38
N LYS A 54 14.86 -4.91 -0.11
CA LYS A 54 16.29 -5.25 0.07
C LYS A 54 16.52 -6.19 1.26
N LEU A 55 15.72 -6.09 2.31
CA LEU A 55 15.80 -6.96 3.49
C LEU A 55 15.17 -8.34 3.25
N LEU A 56 14.20 -8.42 2.33
CA LEU A 56 13.48 -9.66 2.00
C LEU A 56 14.10 -10.40 0.81
N ALA A 57 14.87 -9.73 -0.05
CA ALA A 57 15.49 -10.28 -1.24
C ALA A 57 16.37 -11.53 -1.03
N PRO A 58 17.03 -11.77 0.14
CA PRO A 58 17.72 -13.01 0.40
C PRO A 58 16.83 -14.26 0.43
N HIS A 59 15.52 -14.10 0.57
CA HIS A 59 14.57 -15.21 0.76
C HIS A 59 13.41 -15.23 -0.23
N PHE A 60 13.16 -14.09 -0.91
CA PHE A 60 12.01 -13.92 -1.81
C PHE A 60 12.43 -13.23 -3.11
N THR A 61 11.75 -13.55 -4.20
CA THR A 61 11.73 -12.70 -5.38
C THR A 61 10.74 -11.56 -5.11
N VAL A 62 11.25 -10.40 -4.75
CA VAL A 62 10.43 -9.27 -4.29
C VAL A 62 10.13 -8.32 -5.44
N PHE A 63 8.84 -8.02 -5.62
CA PHE A 63 8.32 -7.03 -6.56
C PHE A 63 7.86 -5.78 -5.79
N THR A 64 8.36 -4.62 -6.19
CA THR A 64 7.82 -3.32 -5.80
C THR A 64 7.31 -2.61 -7.04
N TYR A 65 6.19 -1.91 -6.97
CA TYR A 65 5.63 -1.23 -8.14
C TYR A 65 5.10 0.15 -7.76
N ASP A 66 5.05 1.01 -8.76
CA ASP A 66 4.38 2.30 -8.62
C ASP A 66 2.89 2.09 -8.91
N ARG A 67 2.03 2.35 -7.96
CA ARG A 67 0.58 2.33 -8.19
C ARG A 67 0.24 3.37 -9.26
N ARG A 68 -0.85 3.16 -10.02
CA ARG A 68 -1.24 4.06 -11.13
C ARG A 68 -1.23 5.53 -10.72
N GLY A 69 -0.82 6.41 -11.63
CA GLY A 69 -0.67 7.85 -11.41
C GLY A 69 0.52 8.25 -10.55
N ARG A 70 1.42 7.31 -10.18
CA ARG A 70 2.58 7.58 -9.32
C ARG A 70 3.88 7.14 -10.00
N GLY A 71 4.97 7.83 -9.65
CA GLY A 71 6.31 7.47 -10.13
C GLY A 71 6.40 7.37 -11.64
N ASP A 72 6.80 6.20 -12.12
CA ASP A 72 6.95 5.89 -13.54
C ASP A 72 5.74 5.16 -14.14
N SER A 73 4.69 4.91 -13.36
CA SER A 73 3.45 4.31 -13.84
C SER A 73 2.56 5.32 -14.55
N GLY A 74 1.85 4.83 -15.56
CA GLY A 74 0.79 5.59 -16.24
C GLY A 74 -0.42 5.85 -15.35
N ASP A 75 -1.33 6.66 -15.88
CA ASP A 75 -2.63 6.96 -15.25
C ASP A 75 -3.70 7.04 -16.33
N THR A 76 -4.72 6.19 -16.24
CA THR A 76 -5.82 6.14 -17.21
C THR A 76 -7.13 6.41 -16.49
N THR A 77 -7.89 7.37 -17.00
CA THR A 77 -9.19 7.75 -16.47
C THR A 77 -10.32 7.06 -17.25
N PRO A 78 -11.49 6.80 -16.64
CA PRO A 78 -11.84 7.09 -15.26
C PRO A 78 -11.20 6.13 -14.26
N TYR A 79 -10.85 6.63 -13.05
CA TYR A 79 -10.35 5.80 -11.95
C TYR A 79 -11.48 4.96 -11.35
N ALA A 80 -11.15 3.73 -11.01
CA ALA A 80 -11.94 2.86 -10.14
C ALA A 80 -10.99 1.97 -9.32
N VAL A 81 -11.43 1.48 -8.15
CA VAL A 81 -10.64 0.58 -7.30
C VAL A 81 -10.30 -0.71 -8.06
N GLU A 82 -11.21 -1.17 -8.90
CA GLU A 82 -11.04 -2.31 -9.79
C GLU A 82 -9.82 -2.19 -10.70
N ARG A 83 -9.53 -0.98 -11.19
CA ARG A 83 -8.36 -0.72 -12.02
C ARG A 83 -7.05 -0.97 -11.28
N GLU A 84 -6.98 -0.63 -9.99
CA GLU A 84 -5.80 -0.95 -9.17
C GLU A 84 -5.70 -2.44 -8.81
N VAL A 85 -6.81 -3.15 -8.74
CA VAL A 85 -6.81 -4.63 -8.61
C VAL A 85 -6.24 -5.26 -9.89
N GLU A 86 -6.64 -4.79 -11.06
CA GLU A 86 -6.10 -5.22 -12.35
C GLU A 86 -4.60 -4.88 -12.51
N ASP A 87 -4.15 -3.75 -11.95
CA ASP A 87 -2.72 -3.41 -11.91
C ASP A 87 -1.93 -4.43 -11.10
N LEU A 88 -2.46 -4.79 -9.92
CA LEU A 88 -1.83 -5.79 -9.07
C LEU A 88 -1.86 -7.18 -9.73
N GLU A 89 -2.93 -7.53 -10.44
CA GLU A 89 -3.04 -8.76 -11.23
C GLU A 89 -1.97 -8.80 -12.34
N ALA A 90 -1.74 -7.69 -13.05
CA ALA A 90 -0.68 -7.61 -14.06
C ALA A 90 0.71 -7.83 -13.46
N VAL A 91 1.00 -7.27 -12.26
CA VAL A 91 2.25 -7.52 -11.53
C VAL A 91 2.33 -8.97 -11.04
N LEU A 92 1.21 -9.54 -10.61
CA LEU A 92 1.11 -10.94 -10.18
C LEU A 92 1.42 -11.90 -11.34
N ASN A 93 0.89 -11.62 -12.54
CA ASN A 93 1.17 -12.39 -13.75
C ASN A 93 2.65 -12.34 -14.13
N GLU A 94 3.29 -11.16 -14.04
CA GLU A 94 4.74 -10.99 -14.23
C GLU A 94 5.55 -11.76 -13.17
N ALA A 95 5.00 -11.92 -11.98
CA ALA A 95 5.61 -12.67 -10.90
C ALA A 95 5.49 -14.21 -11.08
N GLY A 96 4.84 -14.69 -12.15
CA GLY A 96 4.66 -16.10 -12.45
C GLY A 96 3.26 -16.63 -12.15
N GLY A 97 2.26 -15.76 -12.01
CA GLY A 97 0.84 -16.11 -11.85
C GLY A 97 0.42 -16.39 -10.40
N ALA A 98 1.36 -16.55 -9.46
CA ALA A 98 1.03 -16.75 -8.05
C ALA A 98 2.06 -16.07 -7.13
N ALA A 99 1.60 -15.37 -6.09
CA ALA A 99 2.50 -14.67 -5.18
C ALA A 99 1.94 -14.55 -3.75
N PHE A 100 2.83 -14.21 -2.83
CA PHE A 100 2.47 -13.59 -1.55
C PHE A 100 2.30 -12.09 -1.74
N VAL A 101 1.44 -11.48 -0.94
CA VAL A 101 1.24 -10.02 -0.98
C VAL A 101 1.37 -9.43 0.42
N TRP A 102 2.12 -8.34 0.51
CA TRP A 102 2.13 -7.48 1.69
C TRP A 102 1.67 -6.08 1.31
N GLY A 103 0.85 -5.47 2.16
CA GLY A 103 0.41 -4.10 1.98
C GLY A 103 0.47 -3.28 3.28
N ILE A 104 0.66 -1.97 3.14
CA ILE A 104 0.65 -1.02 4.24
C ILE A 104 -0.38 0.10 4.02
N SER A 105 -1.09 0.50 5.09
CA SER A 105 -2.03 1.63 5.03
C SER A 105 -3.11 1.44 3.95
N SER A 106 -3.35 2.41 3.06
CA SER A 106 -4.25 2.24 1.91
C SER A 106 -3.82 1.13 0.96
N GLY A 107 -2.51 0.84 0.86
CA GLY A 107 -1.98 -0.32 0.13
C GLY A 107 -2.37 -1.65 0.77
N ALA A 108 -2.51 -1.70 2.10
CA ALA A 108 -3.05 -2.88 2.78
C ALA A 108 -4.55 -3.07 2.48
N ALA A 109 -5.31 -1.98 2.43
CA ALA A 109 -6.71 -2.05 2.04
C ALA A 109 -6.87 -2.50 0.57
N LEU A 110 -6.02 -2.00 -0.33
CA LEU A 110 -5.98 -2.44 -1.73
C LEU A 110 -5.60 -3.93 -1.84
N ALA A 111 -4.57 -4.38 -1.12
CA ALA A 111 -4.14 -5.78 -1.10
C ALA A 111 -5.26 -6.71 -0.62
N LEU A 112 -6.05 -6.26 0.37
CA LEU A 112 -7.21 -7.00 0.86
C LEU A 112 -8.32 -7.09 -0.21
N GLU A 113 -8.65 -5.97 -0.89
CA GLU A 113 -9.63 -5.97 -1.98
C GLU A 113 -9.17 -6.83 -3.17
N ALA A 114 -7.89 -6.80 -3.49
CA ALA A 114 -7.32 -7.66 -4.53
C ALA A 114 -7.41 -9.16 -4.13
N THR A 115 -7.07 -9.51 -2.89
CA THR A 115 -7.15 -10.91 -2.43
C THR A 115 -8.59 -11.42 -2.41
N ASN A 116 -9.56 -10.55 -2.20
CA ASN A 116 -11.00 -10.91 -2.29
C ASN A 116 -11.44 -11.27 -3.72
N ARG A 117 -10.64 -10.92 -4.74
CA ARG A 117 -10.99 -11.09 -6.17
C ARG A 117 -10.01 -12.01 -6.92
N LEU A 118 -8.74 -12.07 -6.50
CA LEU A 118 -7.66 -12.79 -7.17
C LEU A 118 -7.29 -14.05 -6.38
N ALA A 119 -7.60 -15.22 -6.93
CA ALA A 119 -7.35 -16.52 -6.29
C ALA A 119 -5.85 -16.89 -6.20
N ASP A 120 -5.02 -16.19 -6.95
CA ASP A 120 -3.59 -16.47 -7.06
C ASP A 120 -2.71 -15.76 -6.03
N ILE A 121 -3.30 -14.97 -5.15
CA ILE A 121 -2.65 -14.51 -3.93
C ILE A 121 -2.70 -15.64 -2.91
N LYS A 122 -1.54 -16.19 -2.54
CA LYS A 122 -1.46 -17.43 -1.73
C LYS A 122 -1.35 -17.18 -0.23
N LYS A 123 -0.79 -16.04 0.18
CA LYS A 123 -0.78 -15.53 1.57
C LYS A 123 -0.83 -14.00 1.54
N LEU A 124 -1.47 -13.41 2.55
CA LEU A 124 -1.67 -11.97 2.67
C LEU A 124 -1.13 -11.45 3.99
N ALA A 125 -0.35 -10.37 3.98
CA ALA A 125 0.06 -9.68 5.19
C ALA A 125 -0.32 -8.19 5.11
N LEU A 126 -1.03 -7.69 6.12
CA LEU A 126 -1.63 -6.35 6.16
C LEU A 126 -1.06 -5.56 7.34
N TYR A 127 -0.48 -4.41 7.08
CA TYR A 127 -0.03 -3.48 8.11
C TYR A 127 -0.92 -2.24 8.15
N GLU A 128 -1.75 -2.17 9.19
CA GLU A 128 -2.59 -1.01 9.54
C GLU A 128 -3.41 -0.41 8.38
N PRO A 129 -4.24 -1.18 7.64
CA PRO A 129 -5.26 -0.55 6.82
C PRO A 129 -6.07 0.43 7.70
N PRO A 130 -6.25 1.71 7.27
CA PRO A 130 -6.71 2.77 8.17
C PRO A 130 -8.24 2.76 8.32
N PHE A 131 -8.81 1.62 8.69
CA PHE A 131 -10.25 1.46 8.92
C PHE A 131 -10.64 2.10 10.26
N ILE A 132 -11.84 2.68 10.35
CA ILE A 132 -12.42 3.27 11.56
C ILE A 132 -13.70 2.49 11.85
N VAL A 133 -13.65 1.63 12.86
CA VAL A 133 -14.66 0.60 13.12
C VAL A 133 -15.61 0.95 14.27
N ASP A 134 -15.34 2.06 14.96
CA ASP A 134 -16.13 2.56 16.07
C ASP A 134 -15.96 4.09 16.22
N GLU A 135 -16.62 4.68 17.21
CA GLU A 135 -16.60 6.13 17.47
C GLU A 135 -15.30 6.62 18.13
N SER A 136 -14.28 5.78 18.33
CA SER A 136 -13.00 6.16 18.94
C SER A 136 -12.16 7.12 18.09
N ARG A 137 -12.56 7.29 16.84
CA ARG A 137 -12.05 8.29 15.90
C ARG A 137 -13.19 8.80 15.03
N SER A 138 -13.19 10.12 14.77
CA SER A 138 -14.15 10.72 13.85
C SER A 138 -14.02 10.17 12.44
N SER A 139 -15.14 10.08 11.73
CA SER A 139 -15.18 9.78 10.30
C SER A 139 -14.29 10.76 9.51
N THR A 140 -13.66 10.27 8.47
CA THR A 140 -12.79 11.05 7.57
C THR A 140 -13.53 11.50 6.30
N GLU A 141 -14.84 11.39 6.25
CA GLU A 141 -15.63 11.67 5.04
C GLU A 141 -15.46 13.13 4.56
N ASP A 142 -15.52 14.09 5.48
CA ASP A 142 -15.29 15.52 5.18
C ASP A 142 -13.84 15.79 4.75
N ASP A 143 -12.87 15.11 5.36
CA ASP A 143 -11.47 15.26 4.99
C ASP A 143 -11.25 14.80 3.55
N TRP A 144 -11.81 13.66 3.15
CA TRP A 144 -11.72 13.16 1.78
C TRP A 144 -12.47 14.05 0.78
N ALA A 145 -13.61 14.64 1.17
CA ALA A 145 -14.34 15.58 0.32
C ALA A 145 -13.49 16.81 0.01
N ARG A 146 -12.86 17.41 1.04
CA ARG A 146 -11.95 18.56 0.90
C ARG A 146 -10.69 18.22 0.07
N ILE A 147 -10.14 17.03 0.24
CA ILE A 147 -9.00 16.56 -0.55
C ILE A 147 -9.39 16.46 -2.03
N ARG A 148 -10.53 15.83 -2.35
CA ARG A 148 -11.05 15.74 -3.73
C ARG A 148 -11.25 17.13 -4.35
N GLU A 149 -11.87 18.06 -3.60
CA GLU A 149 -12.06 19.45 -4.06
C GLU A 149 -10.72 20.14 -4.36
N ALA A 150 -9.75 20.02 -3.45
CA ALA A 150 -8.42 20.62 -3.64
C ALA A 150 -7.70 20.03 -4.88
N VAL A 151 -7.81 18.72 -5.10
CA VAL A 151 -7.25 18.05 -6.30
C VAL A 151 -7.96 18.53 -7.56
N ALA A 152 -9.28 18.55 -7.59
CA ALA A 152 -10.07 19.00 -8.73
C ALA A 152 -9.77 20.47 -9.12
N ALA A 153 -9.49 21.31 -8.11
CA ALA A 153 -9.09 22.70 -8.30
C ALA A 153 -7.59 22.90 -8.63
N GLY A 154 -6.82 21.81 -8.83
CA GLY A 154 -5.38 21.88 -9.11
C GLY A 154 -4.52 22.28 -7.91
N ARG A 155 -5.12 22.48 -6.71
CA ARG A 155 -4.41 22.88 -5.48
C ARG A 155 -3.70 21.68 -4.82
N ARG A 156 -2.79 21.04 -5.55
CA ARG A 156 -2.08 19.82 -5.12
C ARG A 156 -1.37 19.95 -3.77
N GLY A 157 -0.77 21.12 -3.49
CA GLY A 157 -0.12 21.38 -2.20
C GLY A 157 -1.12 21.42 -1.03
N ASP A 158 -2.35 21.91 -1.27
CA ASP A 158 -3.41 21.92 -0.27
C ASP A 158 -3.92 20.50 -0.01
N ALA A 159 -4.10 19.70 -1.06
CA ALA A 159 -4.46 18.29 -0.94
C ALA A 159 -3.47 17.51 -0.07
N VAL A 160 -2.15 17.70 -0.29
CA VAL A 160 -1.11 17.08 0.55
C VAL A 160 -1.24 17.54 2.01
N ARG A 161 -1.44 18.86 2.26
CA ARG A 161 -1.58 19.36 3.65
C ARG A 161 -2.82 18.80 4.35
N LEU A 162 -3.96 18.77 3.65
CA LEU A 162 -5.19 18.20 4.17
C LEU A 162 -5.00 16.73 4.52
N PHE A 163 -4.40 15.96 3.63
CA PHE A 163 -4.09 14.56 3.88
C PHE A 163 -3.15 14.37 5.08
N LEU A 164 -2.03 15.09 5.15
CA LEU A 164 -1.10 14.99 6.28
C LEU A 164 -1.79 15.33 7.61
N LYS A 165 -2.67 16.33 7.63
CA LYS A 165 -3.49 16.68 8.80
C LYS A 165 -4.43 15.54 9.17
N SER A 166 -5.14 14.95 8.20
CA SER A 166 -6.10 13.87 8.47
C SER A 166 -5.44 12.60 9.04
N VAL A 167 -4.18 12.34 8.69
CA VAL A 167 -3.41 11.22 9.25
C VAL A 167 -2.64 11.58 10.52
N GLY A 168 -2.86 12.79 11.07
CA GLY A 168 -2.34 13.21 12.38
C GLY A 168 -0.93 13.80 12.35
N VAL A 169 -0.40 14.19 11.18
CA VAL A 169 0.88 14.91 11.11
C VAL A 169 0.69 16.34 11.63
N PRO A 170 1.45 16.77 12.65
CA PRO A 170 1.33 18.13 13.19
C PRO A 170 1.60 19.21 12.12
N ALA A 171 0.83 20.30 12.16
CA ALA A 171 0.90 21.38 11.17
C ALA A 171 2.33 21.96 11.00
N PHE A 172 3.10 22.01 12.08
CA PHE A 172 4.49 22.46 12.04
C PHE A 172 5.35 21.59 11.11
N PHE A 173 5.26 20.26 11.24
CA PHE A 173 6.00 19.35 10.36
C PHE A 173 5.53 19.44 8.91
N ALA A 174 4.23 19.59 8.67
CA ALA A 174 3.71 19.80 7.33
C ALA A 174 4.24 21.09 6.70
N THR A 175 4.44 22.15 7.51
CA THR A 175 5.03 23.41 7.05
C THR A 175 6.52 23.25 6.73
N LEU A 176 7.28 22.58 7.60
CA LEU A 176 8.72 22.34 7.38
C LEU A 176 8.94 21.47 6.12
N LEU A 177 8.11 20.49 5.90
CA LEU A 177 8.17 19.62 4.72
C LEU A 177 8.06 20.39 3.41
N ARG A 178 7.38 21.56 3.38
CA ARG A 178 7.26 22.42 2.20
C ARG A 178 8.60 23.02 1.74
N LEU A 179 9.56 23.13 2.65
CA LEU A 179 10.91 23.64 2.36
C LEU A 179 11.85 22.54 1.86
N MET A 180 11.43 21.27 1.90
CA MET A 180 12.23 20.14 1.50
C MET A 180 11.97 19.73 0.03
N PRO A 181 12.99 19.18 -0.68
CA PRO A 181 12.81 18.65 -2.05
C PRO A 181 11.70 17.58 -2.14
N MET A 182 11.42 16.88 -1.04
CA MET A 182 10.32 15.91 -0.93
C MET A 182 8.96 16.52 -1.26
N TRP A 183 8.74 17.81 -0.94
CA TRP A 183 7.46 18.47 -1.19
C TRP A 183 7.04 18.47 -2.66
N SER A 184 7.98 18.72 -3.58
CA SER A 184 7.71 18.69 -5.02
C SER A 184 7.29 17.30 -5.49
N LYS A 185 7.93 16.27 -4.94
CA LYS A 185 7.60 14.86 -5.23
C LYS A 185 6.21 14.49 -4.73
N LEU A 186 5.84 14.89 -3.50
CA LEU A 186 4.51 14.66 -2.95
C LEU A 186 3.42 15.39 -3.76
N LYS A 187 3.67 16.64 -4.17
CA LYS A 187 2.74 17.38 -5.04
C LYS A 187 2.56 16.72 -6.40
N ALA A 188 3.59 16.13 -6.96
CA ALA A 188 3.53 15.48 -8.27
C ALA A 188 2.48 14.36 -8.28
N ILE A 189 2.36 13.59 -7.19
CA ILE A 189 1.44 12.45 -7.05
C ILE A 189 0.18 12.76 -6.24
N ALA A 190 -0.02 14.01 -5.78
CA ALA A 190 -1.15 14.38 -4.93
C ALA A 190 -2.53 14.16 -5.57
N HIS A 191 -2.59 14.14 -6.92
CA HIS A 191 -3.83 13.85 -7.65
C HIS A 191 -4.33 12.43 -7.42
N THR A 192 -3.48 11.50 -6.94
CA THR A 192 -3.88 10.13 -6.60
C THR A 192 -4.45 9.98 -5.18
N LEU A 193 -4.46 11.03 -4.35
CA LEU A 193 -5.08 10.97 -3.03
C LEU A 193 -6.57 10.58 -3.07
N PRO A 194 -7.39 11.07 -4.03
CA PRO A 194 -8.76 10.58 -4.21
C PRO A 194 -8.85 9.06 -4.47
N TYR A 195 -7.83 8.45 -5.08
CA TYR A 195 -7.74 7.01 -5.30
C TYR A 195 -7.62 6.26 -3.98
N ASP A 196 -6.73 6.72 -3.10
CA ASP A 196 -6.61 6.18 -1.74
C ASP A 196 -7.93 6.34 -0.96
N GLY A 197 -8.58 7.50 -1.10
CA GLY A 197 -9.89 7.75 -0.51
C GLY A 197 -10.95 6.75 -0.98
N ALA A 198 -11.01 6.46 -2.28
CA ALA A 198 -11.97 5.50 -2.84
C ALA A 198 -11.78 4.08 -2.28
N ILE A 199 -10.53 3.69 -1.99
CA ILE A 199 -10.22 2.37 -1.40
C ILE A 199 -10.65 2.29 0.05
N VAL A 200 -10.42 3.34 0.86
CA VAL A 200 -10.53 3.23 2.33
C VAL A 200 -11.80 3.84 2.91
N GLN A 201 -12.41 4.84 2.24
CA GLN A 201 -13.48 5.69 2.81
C GLN A 201 -14.70 4.90 3.28
N ALA A 202 -15.07 3.83 2.56
CA ALA A 202 -16.22 2.99 2.94
C ALA A 202 -16.07 2.37 4.34
N ASN A 203 -14.82 2.10 4.77
CA ASN A 203 -14.47 1.49 6.05
C ASN A 203 -13.93 2.52 7.07
N GLN A 204 -14.15 3.82 6.85
CA GLN A 204 -13.71 4.92 7.74
C GLN A 204 -14.89 5.70 8.33
N ARG A 205 -16.03 5.06 8.52
CA ARG A 205 -17.29 5.71 8.98
C ARG A 205 -17.58 5.50 10.46
N GLY A 206 -16.68 4.93 11.23
CA GLY A 206 -16.93 4.63 12.64
C GLY A 206 -17.95 3.51 12.86
N LYS A 207 -18.09 2.58 11.92
CA LYS A 207 -19.04 1.47 11.96
C LYS A 207 -18.30 0.14 11.88
N PRO A 208 -18.85 -0.94 12.50
CA PRO A 208 -18.30 -2.28 12.37
C PRO A 208 -18.06 -2.66 10.91
N LEU A 209 -17.00 -3.45 10.67
CA LEU A 209 -16.72 -3.96 9.33
C LEU A 209 -17.82 -4.93 8.88
N PRO A 210 -18.21 -4.89 7.60
CA PRO A 210 -19.20 -5.83 7.07
C PRO A 210 -18.67 -7.26 7.13
N VAL A 211 -19.40 -8.16 7.81
CA VAL A 211 -18.96 -9.55 8.04
C VAL A 211 -18.83 -10.37 6.75
N ASP A 212 -19.64 -10.05 5.74
CA ASP A 212 -19.71 -10.84 4.50
C ASP A 212 -18.81 -10.30 3.38
N ARG A 213 -18.14 -9.14 3.58
CA ARG A 213 -17.43 -8.46 2.51
C ARG A 213 -16.20 -9.23 2.01
N TRP A 214 -15.48 -9.91 2.91
CA TRP A 214 -14.22 -10.58 2.61
C TRP A 214 -14.26 -12.09 2.91
N THR A 215 -15.42 -12.71 2.79
CA THR A 215 -15.60 -14.16 3.01
C THR A 215 -14.78 -15.00 2.02
N SER A 216 -14.45 -14.46 0.85
CA SER A 216 -13.59 -15.11 -0.15
C SER A 216 -12.10 -15.07 0.23
N VAL A 217 -11.69 -14.24 1.21
CA VAL A 217 -10.30 -14.14 1.67
C VAL A 217 -10.00 -15.30 2.63
N THR A 218 -9.90 -16.50 2.09
CA THR A 218 -9.66 -17.73 2.86
C THR A 218 -8.18 -18.06 3.04
N VAL A 219 -7.31 -17.37 2.32
CA VAL A 219 -5.86 -17.58 2.40
C VAL A 219 -5.33 -17.18 3.79
N PRO A 220 -4.21 -17.81 4.24
CA PRO A 220 -3.58 -17.39 5.49
C PRO A 220 -3.27 -15.89 5.47
N THR A 221 -3.81 -15.16 6.43
CA THR A 221 -3.70 -13.70 6.51
C THR A 221 -3.09 -13.26 7.83
N LEU A 222 -2.05 -12.42 7.76
CA LEU A 222 -1.41 -11.80 8.90
C LEU A 222 -1.83 -10.32 9.00
N VAL A 223 -2.65 -9.99 9.99
CA VAL A 223 -3.03 -8.60 10.31
C VAL A 223 -2.08 -8.06 11.36
N MET A 224 -1.47 -6.91 11.11
CA MET A 224 -0.44 -6.36 11.99
C MET A 224 -0.76 -4.94 12.45
N VAL A 225 -0.34 -4.61 13.68
CA VAL A 225 -0.43 -3.28 14.26
C VAL A 225 0.85 -2.97 15.05
N GLY A 226 1.32 -1.72 15.00
CA GLY A 226 2.41 -1.26 15.84
C GLY A 226 1.97 -1.08 17.28
N GLU A 227 2.78 -1.52 18.26
CA GLU A 227 2.47 -1.40 19.68
C GLU A 227 2.18 0.06 20.09
N LYS A 228 2.91 1.01 19.51
CA LYS A 228 2.78 2.45 19.78
C LYS A 228 1.78 3.16 18.86
N SER A 229 1.09 2.43 18.03
CA SER A 229 0.04 3.01 17.18
C SER A 229 -1.17 3.43 18.01
N PRO A 230 -1.96 4.41 17.55
CA PRO A 230 -3.15 4.87 18.27
C PRO A 230 -4.15 3.73 18.53
N MET A 231 -4.86 3.80 19.65
CA MET A 231 -5.78 2.74 20.10
C MET A 231 -6.88 2.41 19.09
N TRP A 232 -7.33 3.39 18.30
CA TRP A 232 -8.31 3.15 17.23
C TRP A 232 -7.78 2.18 16.17
N LEU A 233 -6.47 2.20 15.84
CA LEU A 233 -5.84 1.22 14.94
C LEU A 233 -5.79 -0.17 15.56
N HIS A 234 -5.50 -0.29 16.86
CA HIS A 234 -5.56 -1.59 17.56
C HIS A 234 -6.96 -2.19 17.51
N ARG A 235 -8.00 -1.38 17.71
CA ARG A 235 -9.40 -1.84 17.61
C ARG A 235 -9.74 -2.25 16.19
N SER A 236 -9.33 -1.44 15.21
CA SER A 236 -9.53 -1.73 13.80
C SER A 236 -8.87 -3.04 13.38
N MET A 237 -7.60 -3.26 13.74
CA MET A 237 -6.89 -4.48 13.37
C MET A 237 -7.45 -5.72 14.07
N ARG A 238 -7.93 -5.58 15.31
CA ARG A 238 -8.64 -6.66 15.99
C ARG A 238 -9.96 -7.00 15.29
N SER A 239 -10.74 -5.99 14.94
CA SER A 239 -11.98 -6.16 14.19
C SER A 239 -11.71 -6.84 12.84
N LEU A 240 -10.71 -6.38 12.09
CA LEU A 240 -10.37 -6.97 10.79
C LEU A 240 -9.94 -8.43 10.93
N ALA A 241 -9.07 -8.75 11.89
CA ALA A 241 -8.63 -10.13 12.12
C ALA A 241 -9.78 -11.05 12.53
N SER A 242 -10.80 -10.52 13.23
CA SER A 242 -12.00 -11.31 13.60
C SER A 242 -13.00 -11.45 12.45
N THR A 243 -12.96 -10.57 11.44
CA THR A 243 -13.86 -10.62 10.28
C THR A 243 -13.34 -11.59 9.20
N LEU A 244 -12.02 -11.73 9.07
CA LEU A 244 -11.41 -12.57 8.04
C LEU A 244 -11.42 -14.05 8.44
N PRO A 245 -11.75 -14.99 7.52
CA PRO A 245 -11.89 -16.41 7.82
C PRO A 245 -10.63 -17.09 8.35
N ASN A 246 -9.43 -16.66 7.90
CA ASN A 246 -8.15 -17.31 8.21
C ASN A 246 -7.10 -16.26 8.57
N ALA A 247 -7.37 -15.44 9.57
CA ALA A 247 -6.47 -14.36 9.96
C ALA A 247 -5.91 -14.55 11.36
N GLN A 248 -4.66 -14.12 11.54
CA GLN A 248 -4.00 -13.96 12.83
C GLN A 248 -3.61 -12.50 13.05
N LEU A 249 -3.79 -12.00 14.28
CA LEU A 249 -3.38 -10.67 14.67
C LEU A 249 -2.00 -10.70 15.32
N ARG A 250 -1.12 -9.77 14.93
CA ARG A 250 0.20 -9.59 15.54
C ARG A 250 0.48 -8.13 15.85
N THR A 251 0.87 -7.85 17.09
CA THR A 251 1.37 -6.54 17.51
C THR A 251 2.90 -6.51 17.37
N LEU A 252 3.42 -5.49 16.69
CA LEU A 252 4.87 -5.30 16.51
C LEU A 252 5.41 -4.39 17.60
N ALA A 253 6.29 -4.94 18.45
CA ALA A 253 6.87 -4.23 19.59
C ALA A 253 7.59 -2.94 19.16
N ARG A 254 7.33 -1.85 19.88
CA ARG A 254 7.92 -0.52 19.71
C ARG A 254 7.68 0.14 18.34
N GLN A 255 6.82 -0.43 17.47
CA GLN A 255 6.49 0.14 16.18
C GLN A 255 5.28 1.08 16.25
N THR A 256 5.20 1.97 15.27
CA THR A 256 4.07 2.86 14.97
C THR A 256 3.60 2.60 13.56
N HIS A 257 2.70 3.45 13.02
CA HIS A 257 2.32 3.38 11.60
C HIS A 257 3.53 3.42 10.65
N ASN A 258 4.56 4.17 10.99
CA ASN A 258 5.84 4.17 10.28
C ASN A 258 6.71 2.99 10.77
N VAL A 259 6.38 1.79 10.33
CA VAL A 259 7.06 0.57 10.75
C VAL A 259 8.48 0.50 10.20
N SER A 260 9.43 0.12 11.05
CA SER A 260 10.81 -0.14 10.62
C SER A 260 10.88 -1.44 9.79
N GLY A 261 11.50 -1.37 8.61
CA GLY A 261 11.75 -2.56 7.80
C GLY A 261 12.54 -3.63 8.53
N LYS A 262 13.49 -3.25 9.41
CA LYS A 262 14.27 -4.20 10.23
C LYS A 262 13.40 -4.96 11.25
N ALA A 263 12.35 -4.34 11.76
CA ALA A 263 11.40 -5.00 12.66
C ALA A 263 10.40 -5.85 11.91
N LEU A 264 10.01 -5.43 10.72
CA LEU A 264 8.98 -6.06 9.89
C LEU A 264 9.52 -7.28 9.11
N ALA A 265 10.72 -7.19 8.51
CA ALA A 265 11.25 -8.24 7.63
C ALA A 265 11.33 -9.62 8.29
N PRO A 266 11.79 -9.81 9.55
CA PRO A 266 11.79 -11.13 10.19
C PRO A 266 10.38 -11.69 10.39
N VAL A 267 9.39 -10.81 10.62
CA VAL A 267 7.98 -11.22 10.81
C VAL A 267 7.39 -11.72 9.50
N LEU A 268 7.63 -10.98 8.40
CA LEU A 268 7.19 -11.39 7.07
C LEU A 268 7.91 -12.65 6.60
N HIS A 269 9.22 -12.77 6.85
CA HIS A 269 9.97 -13.98 6.54
C HIS A 269 9.40 -15.20 7.27
N ALA A 270 9.14 -15.09 8.57
CA ALA A 270 8.54 -16.18 9.34
C ALA A 270 7.14 -16.55 8.85
N PHE A 271 6.32 -15.58 8.43
CA PHE A 271 4.97 -15.81 7.96
C PHE A 271 4.92 -16.39 6.54
N PHE A 272 5.67 -15.80 5.61
CA PHE A 272 5.68 -16.23 4.21
C PHE A 272 6.60 -17.41 3.96
N GLY A 273 7.71 -17.53 4.69
CA GLY A 273 8.75 -18.55 4.48
C GLY A 273 8.35 -19.96 4.89
N VAL A 274 7.28 -20.14 5.68
CA VAL A 274 6.73 -21.47 5.98
C VAL A 274 5.91 -21.93 4.77
N VAL A 275 6.59 -22.49 3.76
CA VAL A 275 5.94 -23.07 2.57
C VAL A 275 5.67 -24.54 2.83
N ALA A 276 4.39 -24.92 2.94
CA ALA A 276 3.98 -26.29 2.64
C ALA A 276 3.92 -26.41 1.11
N ALA A 277 4.89 -27.09 0.52
CA ALA A 277 5.08 -27.43 -0.90
C ALA A 277 5.27 -26.25 -1.89
N PRO A 278 6.10 -26.43 -2.95
CA PRO A 278 6.24 -25.43 -3.99
C PRO A 278 4.93 -25.24 -4.76
N PHE A 279 4.72 -24.03 -5.26
CA PHE A 279 3.65 -23.77 -6.22
C PHE A 279 3.88 -24.67 -7.45
N ALA A 280 2.99 -25.65 -7.68
CA ALA A 280 2.98 -26.49 -8.86
C ALA A 280 2.30 -25.76 -10.03
#